data_a2ff94aeaeb846686f31ebc407866c8a
#
_entry.id   a2ff94aeaeb846686f31ebc407866c8a
#
_cell.length_a   1.000
_cell.length_b   1.000
_cell.length_c   1.000
_cell.angle_alpha   90.00
_cell.angle_beta   90.00
_cell.angle_gamma   90.00
#
_symmetry.space_group_name_H-M   'P 1'
#
loop_
_entity.id
_entity.type
_entity.pdbx_description
1 polymer ?
#
loop_
_entity_poly.entity_id
_entity_poly.type
_entity_poly.pdbx_seq_one_letter_code
_entity_poly.pdbx_strand_id
1 'polypeptide(L)'
;QEPTVMPARIPNLLVNGITGIAAGYATNIPPHNLNEVLDACVYRIQHPQCTLEELMGLVKGPDFPTGGIIQGVSGIREAFETGKGRIIVRSKVSIEQTKTLQQIVVTEIPYEVVKSSMVKKIDDVRLNKKIDGILDVRDESDRNGLRVVIDIKKDVDAQLILNYLYKNTDLQVSYNYNVIAIENKRPVQMGLAAMLDAFIDHRRIVIERRSRFDLKKKQERCHILEGLIRAVSVLDEIIAIIRASKDKADAKANIIDRFSFSEVQAEAIVTMRLYRLSNTDVTLLNEEFKQLCNEIEELEEILANPKKLRKVMIQELNEVKKAFPTPRLSVIEENIEEIVIDKTAMISHEDVMVTISRDGYAKRVSLRSYGAAGEAMTGIKEGDELLGYVQSNTINHLLFFTTAGTYGYVPVYALEEGKWKEIGSHVNSLIRMTSNEKITDAFI
;
A
#
# COMPACT_ATOMS: atom_id res chain seq x y z
N GLN A 1 28.80 -20.13 -6.78
CA GLN A 1 28.32 -18.85 -7.29
C GLN A 1 27.03 -18.47 -6.54
N GLU A 2 26.99 -17.27 -6.02
CA GLU A 2 25.79 -16.76 -5.38
C GLU A 2 24.77 -16.27 -6.44
N PRO A 3 23.46 -16.46 -6.22
CA PRO A 3 22.45 -15.93 -7.11
C PRO A 3 22.43 -14.41 -7.03
N THR A 4 22.43 -13.73 -8.16
CA THR A 4 22.34 -12.26 -8.24
C THR A 4 20.91 -11.75 -8.19
N VAL A 5 19.94 -12.59 -8.56
CA VAL A 5 18.51 -12.32 -8.54
C VAL A 5 17.78 -13.58 -8.11
N MET A 6 16.84 -13.45 -7.17
CA MET A 6 16.01 -14.58 -6.71
C MET A 6 14.97 -14.96 -7.76
N PRO A 7 14.77 -16.26 -8.03
CA PRO A 7 13.75 -16.73 -8.99
C PRO A 7 12.36 -16.57 -8.35
N ALA A 8 11.66 -15.50 -8.68
CA ALA A 8 10.32 -15.24 -8.19
C ALA A 8 9.26 -15.96 -9.04
N ARG A 9 8.25 -16.57 -8.41
CA ARG A 9 7.10 -17.19 -9.10
C ARG A 9 6.00 -16.17 -9.45
N ILE A 10 5.97 -15.05 -8.75
CA ILE A 10 5.01 -13.94 -8.90
C ILE A 10 5.77 -12.62 -9.02
N PRO A 11 5.17 -11.57 -9.58
CA PRO A 11 5.76 -10.23 -9.65
C PRO A 11 5.72 -9.53 -8.28
N ASN A 12 6.59 -9.96 -7.37
CA ASN A 12 6.63 -9.52 -5.96
C ASN A 12 6.67 -7.99 -5.80
N LEU A 13 7.37 -7.29 -6.69
CA LEU A 13 7.47 -5.84 -6.62
C LEU A 13 6.11 -5.14 -6.73
N LEU A 14 5.23 -5.64 -7.61
CA LEU A 14 3.87 -5.12 -7.75
C LEU A 14 2.93 -5.61 -6.65
N VAL A 15 3.01 -6.91 -6.31
CA VAL A 15 2.08 -7.52 -5.35
C VAL A 15 2.33 -7.01 -3.93
N ASN A 16 3.59 -7.00 -3.49
CA ASN A 16 3.93 -6.61 -2.12
C ASN A 16 4.17 -5.10 -1.97
N GLY A 17 4.46 -4.40 -3.06
CA GLY A 17 4.93 -3.04 -3.00
C GLY A 17 6.31 -2.91 -2.35
N ILE A 18 6.84 -1.72 -2.32
CA ILE A 18 8.09 -1.39 -1.62
C ILE A 18 8.21 0.11 -1.39
N THR A 19 8.72 0.50 -0.24
CA THR A 19 9.19 1.86 0.05
C THR A 19 10.68 1.79 0.33
N GLY A 20 11.47 2.58 -0.37
CA GLY A 20 12.93 2.57 -0.22
C GLY A 20 13.57 3.91 -0.54
N ILE A 21 14.63 4.23 0.18
CA ILE A 21 15.41 5.45 0.00
C ILE A 21 16.88 5.06 -0.20
N ALA A 22 17.47 5.56 -1.28
CA ALA A 22 18.88 5.39 -1.60
C ALA A 22 19.51 6.75 -1.95
N ALA A 23 20.83 6.81 -2.09
CA ALA A 23 21.50 8.02 -2.51
C ALA A 23 21.08 8.43 -3.93
N GLY A 24 20.37 9.54 -4.05
CA GLY A 24 19.85 10.08 -5.30
C GLY A 24 18.58 9.45 -5.85
N TYR A 25 18.04 8.40 -5.22
CA TYR A 25 16.83 7.71 -5.66
C TYR A 25 15.92 7.37 -4.48
N ALA A 26 14.63 7.53 -4.69
CA ALA A 26 13.60 7.03 -3.78
C ALA A 26 12.60 6.21 -4.58
N THR A 27 12.10 5.12 -4.04
CA THR A 27 11.02 4.33 -4.63
C THR A 27 9.86 4.23 -3.66
N ASN A 28 8.65 4.31 -4.19
CA ASN A 28 7.42 4.14 -3.42
C ASN A 28 6.38 3.48 -4.33
N ILE A 29 6.26 2.17 -4.20
CA ILE A 29 5.37 1.33 -5.01
C ILE A 29 4.34 0.73 -4.06
N PRO A 30 3.05 1.04 -4.23
CA PRO A 30 2.01 0.44 -3.39
C PRO A 30 1.80 -1.03 -3.73
N PRO A 31 1.31 -1.84 -2.78
CA PRO A 31 0.88 -3.21 -3.06
C PRO A 31 -0.34 -3.25 -3.96
N HIS A 32 -0.43 -4.32 -4.79
CA HIS A 32 -1.55 -4.57 -5.69
C HIS A 32 -2.13 -5.97 -5.47
N ASN A 33 -3.37 -6.18 -5.89
CA ASN A 33 -4.02 -7.47 -5.76
C ASN A 33 -3.32 -8.56 -6.57
N LEU A 34 -2.99 -9.68 -5.91
CA LEU A 34 -2.27 -10.79 -6.53
C LEU A 34 -2.98 -11.32 -7.78
N ASN A 35 -4.30 -11.56 -7.68
CA ASN A 35 -5.05 -12.16 -8.78
C ASN A 35 -5.14 -11.21 -9.99
N GLU A 36 -5.36 -9.91 -9.75
CA GLU A 36 -5.39 -8.88 -10.79
C GLU A 36 -4.05 -8.80 -11.52
N VAL A 37 -2.95 -8.79 -10.78
CA VAL A 37 -1.59 -8.72 -11.35
C VAL A 37 -1.25 -9.99 -12.13
N LEU A 38 -1.64 -11.18 -11.64
CA LEU A 38 -1.44 -12.43 -12.37
C LEU A 38 -2.27 -12.48 -13.65
N ASP A 39 -3.53 -12.01 -13.61
CA ASP A 39 -4.37 -11.90 -14.81
C ASP A 39 -3.75 -10.97 -15.85
N ALA A 40 -3.21 -9.84 -15.42
CA ALA A 40 -2.50 -8.92 -16.29
C ALA A 40 -1.23 -9.54 -16.90
N CYS A 41 -0.46 -10.32 -16.12
CA CYS A 41 0.69 -11.06 -16.64
C CYS A 41 0.27 -12.08 -17.72
N VAL A 42 -0.77 -12.87 -17.45
CA VAL A 42 -1.30 -13.85 -18.41
C VAL A 42 -1.78 -13.16 -19.69
N TYR A 43 -2.53 -12.07 -19.54
CA TYR A 43 -3.03 -11.29 -20.67
C TYR A 43 -1.87 -10.70 -21.50
N ARG A 44 -0.84 -10.13 -20.85
CA ARG A 44 0.34 -9.57 -21.50
C ARG A 44 1.17 -10.62 -22.26
N ILE A 45 1.28 -11.85 -21.71
CA ILE A 45 1.93 -12.98 -22.41
C ILE A 45 1.16 -13.37 -23.68
N GLN A 46 -0.17 -13.33 -23.64
CA GLN A 46 -1.04 -13.67 -24.77
C GLN A 46 -1.11 -12.55 -25.80
N HIS A 47 -1.13 -11.29 -25.33
CA HIS A 47 -1.28 -10.08 -26.13
C HIS A 47 -0.11 -9.10 -25.90
N PRO A 48 1.08 -9.35 -26.47
CA PRO A 48 2.28 -8.53 -26.20
C PRO A 48 2.15 -7.05 -26.60
N GLN A 49 1.17 -6.70 -27.42
CA GLN A 49 0.90 -5.34 -27.89
C GLN A 49 -0.35 -4.71 -27.23
N CYS A 50 -0.82 -5.29 -26.11
CA CYS A 50 -1.99 -4.74 -25.41
C CYS A 50 -1.74 -3.31 -24.91
N THR A 51 -2.80 -2.53 -24.88
CA THR A 51 -2.78 -1.13 -24.43
C THR A 51 -2.76 -1.02 -22.91
N LEU A 52 -2.47 0.17 -22.41
CA LEU A 52 -2.55 0.45 -20.95
C LEU A 52 -3.99 0.33 -20.45
N GLU A 53 -4.98 0.75 -21.24
CA GLU A 53 -6.40 0.65 -20.89
C GLU A 53 -6.84 -0.80 -20.68
N GLU A 54 -6.38 -1.72 -21.54
CA GLU A 54 -6.68 -3.15 -21.39
C GLU A 54 -6.05 -3.72 -20.11
N LEU A 55 -4.82 -3.29 -19.77
CA LEU A 55 -4.16 -3.68 -18.53
C LEU A 55 -4.85 -3.09 -17.30
N MET A 56 -5.32 -1.84 -17.36
CA MET A 56 -6.10 -1.19 -16.30
C MET A 56 -7.49 -1.82 -16.11
N GLY A 57 -8.03 -2.47 -17.14
CA GLY A 57 -9.24 -3.28 -17.02
C GLY A 57 -9.03 -4.49 -16.08
N LEU A 58 -7.81 -4.98 -15.96
CA LEU A 58 -7.41 -6.13 -15.14
C LEU A 58 -6.85 -5.66 -13.78
N VAL A 59 -5.87 -4.77 -13.79
CA VAL A 59 -5.27 -4.16 -12.58
C VAL A 59 -5.91 -2.81 -12.35
N LYS A 60 -6.89 -2.75 -11.47
CA LYS A 60 -7.66 -1.52 -11.23
C LYS A 60 -6.87 -0.44 -10.50
N GLY A 61 -5.86 -0.82 -9.73
CA GLY A 61 -5.04 0.07 -8.92
C GLY A 61 -4.48 -0.64 -7.69
N PRO A 62 -3.95 0.08 -6.72
CA PRO A 62 -3.44 -0.50 -5.47
C PRO A 62 -4.51 -1.30 -4.74
N ASP A 63 -4.05 -2.27 -3.97
CA ASP A 63 -4.89 -3.03 -3.05
C ASP A 63 -4.16 -3.15 -1.72
N PHE A 64 -4.50 -2.27 -0.80
CA PHE A 64 -3.81 -2.18 0.48
C PHE A 64 -4.29 -3.27 1.46
N PRO A 65 -3.41 -3.92 2.20
CA PRO A 65 -3.78 -4.93 3.19
C PRO A 65 -4.62 -4.37 4.34
N THR A 66 -4.60 -3.05 4.54
CA THR A 66 -5.44 -2.32 5.50
C THR A 66 -6.81 -1.94 4.95
N GLY A 67 -7.11 -2.24 3.68
CA GLY A 67 -8.32 -1.80 3.01
C GLY A 67 -8.32 -0.31 2.70
N GLY A 68 -9.39 0.37 3.03
CA GLY A 68 -9.58 1.80 2.79
C GLY A 68 -10.15 2.15 1.42
N ILE A 69 -10.37 3.43 1.21
CA ILE A 69 -10.95 4.00 -0.01
C ILE A 69 -9.87 4.77 -0.76
N ILE A 70 -9.63 4.38 -2.00
CA ILE A 70 -8.66 5.04 -2.89
C ILE A 70 -9.45 5.96 -3.82
N GLN A 71 -9.07 7.23 -3.87
CA GLN A 71 -9.67 8.23 -4.75
C GLN A 71 -8.66 8.74 -5.77
N GLY A 72 -9.11 8.93 -7.02
CA GLY A 72 -8.33 9.52 -8.10
C GLY A 72 -7.78 8.51 -9.08
N VAL A 73 -8.63 7.92 -9.91
CA VAL A 73 -8.26 7.00 -11.00
C VAL A 73 -7.29 7.66 -11.99
N SER A 74 -7.38 8.97 -12.19
CA SER A 74 -6.43 9.73 -13.02
C SER A 74 -4.98 9.63 -12.52
N GLY A 75 -4.78 9.69 -11.20
CA GLY A 75 -3.45 9.51 -10.59
C GLY A 75 -2.94 8.08 -10.69
N ILE A 76 -3.83 7.08 -10.64
CA ILE A 76 -3.47 5.67 -10.91
C ILE A 76 -3.04 5.51 -12.37
N ARG A 77 -3.78 6.08 -13.32
CA ARG A 77 -3.45 6.05 -14.75
C ARG A 77 -2.08 6.69 -15.01
N GLU A 78 -1.84 7.87 -14.47
CA GLU A 78 -0.56 8.55 -14.60
C GLU A 78 0.60 7.69 -14.04
N ALA A 79 0.39 7.07 -12.87
CA ALA A 79 1.38 6.17 -12.26
C ALA A 79 1.64 4.93 -13.12
N PHE A 80 0.62 4.34 -13.71
CA PHE A 80 0.74 3.16 -14.58
C PHE A 80 1.38 3.48 -15.94
N GLU A 81 1.23 4.71 -16.42
CA GLU A 81 1.85 5.19 -17.65
C GLU A 81 3.32 5.57 -17.43
N THR A 82 3.58 6.43 -16.44
CA THR A 82 4.87 7.11 -16.26
C THR A 82 5.72 6.58 -15.11
N GLY A 83 5.14 5.81 -14.20
CA GLY A 83 5.75 5.42 -12.93
C GLY A 83 5.65 6.49 -11.84
N LYS A 84 4.93 7.61 -12.08
CA LYS A 84 4.65 8.65 -11.08
C LYS A 84 3.18 9.00 -11.10
N GLY A 85 2.61 9.21 -9.92
CA GLY A 85 1.23 9.63 -9.79
C GLY A 85 0.88 9.90 -8.34
N ARG A 86 -0.26 10.52 -8.12
CA ARG A 86 -0.76 10.84 -6.78
C ARG A 86 -2.19 10.36 -6.62
N ILE A 87 -2.44 9.65 -5.55
CA ILE A 87 -3.77 9.21 -5.14
C ILE A 87 -4.07 9.68 -3.71
N ILE A 88 -5.33 9.71 -3.36
CA ILE A 88 -5.79 9.93 -1.99
C ILE A 88 -6.23 8.58 -1.42
N VAL A 89 -5.78 8.28 -0.21
CA VAL A 89 -6.23 7.09 0.53
C VAL A 89 -6.98 7.57 1.76
N ARG A 90 -8.22 7.14 1.90
CA ARG A 90 -9.16 7.55 2.93
C ARG A 90 -9.55 6.36 3.79
N SER A 91 -9.70 6.58 5.08
CA SER A 91 -10.28 5.60 6.02
C SER A 91 -11.69 5.22 5.60
N LYS A 92 -12.06 3.97 5.85
CA LYS A 92 -13.46 3.56 5.76
C LYS A 92 -14.17 3.89 7.06
N VAL A 93 -15.22 4.68 6.95
CA VAL A 93 -15.92 5.26 8.09
C VAL A 93 -17.41 5.07 7.92
N SER A 94 -18.10 4.82 9.04
CA SER A 94 -19.56 4.84 9.13
C SER A 94 -20.01 5.80 10.23
N ILE A 95 -21.16 6.44 10.03
CA ILE A 95 -21.81 7.28 11.04
C ILE A 95 -22.95 6.48 11.63
N GLU A 96 -22.84 6.17 12.92
CA GLU A 96 -23.84 5.41 13.69
C GLU A 96 -24.57 6.36 14.64
N GLN A 97 -25.89 6.18 14.77
CA GLN A 97 -26.70 6.97 15.71
C GLN A 97 -27.13 6.09 16.89
N THR A 98 -26.89 6.57 18.07
CA THR A 98 -27.39 5.98 19.32
C THR A 98 -28.53 6.83 19.89
N LYS A 99 -29.15 6.40 20.97
CA LYS A 99 -30.24 7.15 21.60
C LYS A 99 -29.81 8.55 22.10
N THR A 100 -28.56 8.68 22.53
CA THR A 100 -28.04 9.88 23.23
C THR A 100 -26.99 10.64 22.45
N LEU A 101 -26.27 10.01 21.51
CA LEU A 101 -25.18 10.62 20.77
C LEU A 101 -25.04 10.02 19.37
N GLN A 102 -24.23 10.63 18.53
CA GLN A 102 -23.78 10.08 17.25
C GLN A 102 -22.35 9.57 17.40
N GLN A 103 -21.97 8.60 16.57
CA GLN A 103 -20.62 8.04 16.56
C GLN A 103 -20.07 8.02 15.14
N ILE A 104 -18.84 8.48 14.96
CA ILE A 104 -18.05 8.21 13.77
C ILE A 104 -17.22 6.97 14.08
N VAL A 105 -17.46 5.89 13.35
CA VAL A 105 -16.79 4.60 13.53
C VAL A 105 -15.85 4.36 12.37
N VAL A 106 -14.55 4.25 12.66
CA VAL A 106 -13.49 3.97 11.68
C VAL A 106 -13.18 2.48 11.75
N THR A 107 -13.34 1.78 10.63
CA THR A 107 -13.11 0.33 10.51
C THR A 107 -11.87 -0.03 9.70
N GLU A 108 -11.43 0.86 8.82
CA GLU A 108 -10.20 0.69 8.04
C GLU A 108 -9.43 2.02 8.02
N ILE A 109 -8.11 1.95 8.09
CA ILE A 109 -7.23 3.13 8.08
C ILE A 109 -6.32 3.11 6.86
N PRO A 110 -5.83 4.28 6.40
CA PRO A 110 -4.93 4.33 5.26
C PRO A 110 -3.64 3.53 5.52
N TYR A 111 -3.10 2.97 4.45
CA TYR A 111 -1.86 2.21 4.49
C TYR A 111 -0.70 3.05 5.06
N GLU A 112 0.19 2.42 5.83
CA GLU A 112 1.32 3.03 6.54
C GLU A 112 0.94 4.04 7.65
N VAL A 113 -0.34 4.26 7.93
CA VAL A 113 -0.77 5.09 9.06
C VAL A 113 -0.67 4.30 10.37
N VAL A 114 0.02 4.88 11.34
CA VAL A 114 0.12 4.32 12.69
C VAL A 114 -1.14 4.66 13.48
N LYS A 115 -1.96 3.66 13.80
CA LYS A 115 -3.26 3.81 14.48
C LYS A 115 -3.18 4.68 15.74
N SER A 116 -2.23 4.42 16.63
CA SER A 116 -2.09 5.18 17.89
C SER A 116 -1.79 6.67 17.67
N SER A 117 -0.98 6.99 16.65
CA SER A 117 -0.69 8.38 16.28
C SER A 117 -1.91 9.07 15.68
N MET A 118 -2.68 8.36 14.86
CA MET A 118 -3.92 8.88 14.30
C MET A 118 -4.96 9.16 15.38
N VAL A 119 -5.20 8.22 16.29
CA VAL A 119 -6.11 8.39 17.42
C VAL A 119 -5.69 9.60 18.28
N LYS A 120 -4.39 9.73 18.59
CA LYS A 120 -3.87 10.89 19.33
C LYS A 120 -4.13 12.20 18.58
N LYS A 121 -3.89 12.27 17.28
CA LYS A 121 -4.17 13.48 16.49
C LYS A 121 -5.65 13.87 16.52
N ILE A 122 -6.54 12.88 16.50
CA ILE A 122 -7.99 13.11 16.59
C ILE A 122 -8.34 13.63 17.99
N ASP A 123 -7.77 13.04 19.03
CA ASP A 123 -7.99 13.49 20.42
C ASP A 123 -7.39 14.89 20.67
N ASP A 124 -6.25 15.22 20.08
CA ASP A 124 -5.67 16.58 20.10
C ASP A 124 -6.61 17.63 19.47
N VAL A 125 -7.38 17.27 18.44
CA VAL A 125 -8.43 18.14 17.86
C VAL A 125 -9.50 18.43 18.92
N ARG A 126 -9.95 17.42 19.66
CA ARG A 126 -10.91 17.53 20.77
C ARG A 126 -10.39 18.39 21.92
N LEU A 127 -9.20 18.04 22.42
CA LEU A 127 -8.59 18.71 23.60
C LEU A 127 -8.30 20.18 23.32
N ASN A 128 -7.83 20.50 22.11
CA ASN A 128 -7.54 21.88 21.71
C ASN A 128 -8.78 22.65 21.23
N LYS A 129 -9.97 22.04 21.32
CA LYS A 129 -11.25 22.65 20.89
C LYS A 129 -11.19 23.25 19.48
N LYS A 130 -10.49 22.60 18.56
CA LYS A 130 -10.37 23.07 17.18
C LYS A 130 -11.67 22.95 16.39
N ILE A 131 -12.54 22.05 16.82
CA ILE A 131 -13.92 21.88 16.38
C ILE A 131 -14.75 21.50 17.60
N ASP A 132 -15.94 22.08 17.74
CA ASP A 132 -16.87 21.68 18.78
C ASP A 132 -17.65 20.43 18.38
N GLY A 133 -18.13 19.68 19.37
CA GLY A 133 -19.00 18.53 19.15
C GLY A 133 -18.34 17.17 19.36
N ILE A 134 -17.02 17.04 19.39
CA ILE A 134 -16.36 15.78 19.76
C ILE A 134 -16.35 15.63 21.27
N LEU A 135 -16.96 14.54 21.77
CA LEU A 135 -17.05 14.23 23.20
C LEU A 135 -15.92 13.35 23.67
N ASP A 136 -15.63 12.27 22.94
CA ASP A 136 -14.62 11.28 23.29
C ASP A 136 -14.05 10.58 22.07
N VAL A 137 -12.85 10.01 22.19
CA VAL A 137 -12.16 9.25 21.15
C VAL A 137 -11.59 7.98 21.77
N ARG A 138 -12.04 6.81 21.30
CA ARG A 138 -11.65 5.51 21.85
C ARG A 138 -11.18 4.55 20.77
N ASP A 139 -10.18 3.76 21.12
CA ASP A 139 -9.78 2.59 20.34
C ASP A 139 -10.45 1.35 20.93
N GLU A 140 -11.43 0.83 20.23
CA GLU A 140 -12.19 -0.37 20.59
C GLU A 140 -11.78 -1.59 19.73
N SER A 141 -10.61 -1.51 19.07
CA SER A 141 -10.11 -2.60 18.22
C SER A 141 -9.88 -3.88 19.05
N ASP A 142 -10.36 -4.98 18.50
CA ASP A 142 -10.23 -6.31 19.11
C ASP A 142 -9.80 -7.37 18.07
N ARG A 143 -9.93 -8.66 18.42
CA ARG A 143 -9.64 -9.79 17.52
C ARG A 143 -10.52 -9.85 16.26
N ASN A 144 -11.64 -9.13 16.23
CA ASN A 144 -12.55 -9.10 15.09
C ASN A 144 -12.16 -8.02 14.07
N GLY A 145 -11.30 -7.07 14.46
CA GLY A 145 -10.79 -6.04 13.56
C GLY A 145 -10.52 -4.70 14.20
N LEU A 146 -10.21 -3.73 13.36
CA LEU A 146 -9.99 -2.35 13.75
C LEU A 146 -11.34 -1.67 13.99
N ARG A 147 -11.47 -1.00 15.13
CA ARG A 147 -12.61 -0.15 15.46
C ARG A 147 -12.16 1.04 16.30
N VAL A 148 -12.13 2.22 15.71
CA VAL A 148 -11.90 3.48 16.42
C VAL A 148 -13.20 4.26 16.41
N VAL A 149 -13.66 4.65 17.60
CA VAL A 149 -14.95 5.32 17.82
C VAL A 149 -14.73 6.74 18.28
N ILE A 150 -15.38 7.68 17.60
CA ILE A 150 -15.40 9.10 17.94
C ILE A 150 -16.83 9.46 18.31
N ASP A 151 -17.07 9.73 19.59
CA ASP A 151 -18.38 10.14 20.09
C ASP A 151 -18.62 11.61 19.80
N ILE A 152 -19.79 11.93 19.26
CA ILE A 152 -20.19 13.28 18.84
C ILE A 152 -21.51 13.64 19.50
N LYS A 153 -21.66 14.92 19.83
CA LYS A 153 -22.94 15.50 20.30
C LYS A 153 -24.04 15.28 19.26
N LYS A 154 -25.26 15.02 19.75
CA LYS A 154 -26.41 14.70 18.87
C LYS A 154 -26.86 15.86 17.98
N ASP A 155 -26.64 17.08 18.42
CA ASP A 155 -27.04 18.34 17.78
C ASP A 155 -26.01 18.89 16.78
N VAL A 156 -24.91 18.16 16.54
CA VAL A 156 -23.85 18.59 15.62
C VAL A 156 -23.87 17.74 14.36
N ASP A 157 -23.51 18.33 13.23
CA ASP A 157 -23.38 17.62 11.97
C ASP A 157 -22.11 16.73 11.96
N ALA A 158 -22.32 15.42 12.07
CA ALA A 158 -21.25 14.44 12.07
C ALA A 158 -20.45 14.44 10.75
N GLN A 159 -21.07 14.78 9.62
CA GLN A 159 -20.38 14.86 8.34
C GLN A 159 -19.42 16.05 8.29
N LEU A 160 -19.78 17.17 8.89
CA LEU A 160 -18.92 18.34 9.01
C LEU A 160 -17.66 18.00 9.84
N ILE A 161 -17.85 17.33 10.98
CA ILE A 161 -16.74 16.87 11.83
C ILE A 161 -15.85 15.89 11.04
N LEU A 162 -16.43 14.92 10.35
CA LEU A 162 -15.70 13.94 9.56
C LEU A 162 -14.87 14.62 8.47
N ASN A 163 -15.44 15.59 7.76
CA ASN A 163 -14.75 16.37 6.75
C ASN A 163 -13.56 17.14 7.32
N TYR A 164 -13.73 17.71 8.52
CA TYR A 164 -12.64 18.36 9.23
C TYR A 164 -11.52 17.39 9.58
N LEU A 165 -11.87 16.21 10.09
CA LEU A 165 -10.92 15.17 10.47
C LEU A 165 -10.16 14.63 9.25
N TYR A 166 -10.81 14.42 8.11
CA TYR A 166 -10.15 14.04 6.86
C TYR A 166 -9.09 15.07 6.42
N LYS A 167 -9.37 16.36 6.59
CA LYS A 167 -8.47 17.43 6.16
C LYS A 167 -7.30 17.66 7.13
N ASN A 168 -7.49 17.37 8.42
CA ASN A 168 -6.55 17.77 9.48
C ASN A 168 -5.92 16.60 10.24
N THR A 169 -6.26 15.36 9.90
CA THR A 169 -5.71 14.15 10.54
C THR A 169 -5.33 13.10 9.50
N ASP A 170 -4.76 11.98 9.95
CA ASP A 170 -4.35 10.88 9.09
C ASP A 170 -5.53 9.96 8.67
N LEU A 171 -6.79 10.36 8.91
CA LEU A 171 -7.95 9.66 8.34
C LEU A 171 -8.00 9.74 6.80
N GLN A 172 -7.31 10.71 6.23
CA GLN A 172 -7.06 10.82 4.80
C GLN A 172 -5.61 11.22 4.58
N VAL A 173 -4.91 10.48 3.71
CA VAL A 173 -3.53 10.76 3.35
C VAL A 173 -3.33 10.78 1.85
N SER A 174 -2.32 11.49 1.40
CA SER A 174 -1.89 11.49 0.01
C SER A 174 -0.80 10.44 -0.16
N TYR A 175 -1.00 9.50 -1.07
CA TYR A 175 -0.01 8.50 -1.45
C TYR A 175 0.59 8.85 -2.81
N ASN A 176 1.91 9.02 -2.86
CA ASN A 176 2.62 9.40 -4.07
C ASN A 176 3.37 8.19 -4.62
N TYR A 177 3.02 7.77 -5.82
CA TYR A 177 3.78 6.78 -6.57
C TYR A 177 5.14 7.34 -6.99
N ASN A 178 6.16 6.53 -6.88
CA ASN A 178 7.44 6.74 -7.51
C ASN A 178 8.07 5.38 -7.80
N VAL A 179 7.79 4.86 -8.98
CA VAL A 179 8.16 3.50 -9.38
C VAL A 179 9.56 3.52 -9.98
N ILE A 180 10.58 3.39 -9.15
CA ILE A 180 11.96 3.22 -9.60
C ILE A 180 12.41 1.82 -9.20
N ALA A 181 12.79 1.02 -10.19
CA ALA A 181 13.30 -0.32 -10.01
C ALA A 181 14.65 -0.52 -10.72
N ILE A 182 15.37 -1.56 -10.35
CA ILE A 182 16.64 -1.90 -11.01
C ILE A 182 16.36 -2.92 -12.12
N GLU A 183 16.50 -2.47 -13.35
CA GLU A 183 16.46 -3.32 -14.54
C GLU A 183 17.83 -3.33 -15.22
N ASN A 184 18.34 -4.51 -15.54
CA ASN A 184 19.66 -4.67 -16.19
C ASN A 184 20.79 -3.92 -15.46
N LYS A 185 20.76 -3.93 -14.10
CA LYS A 185 21.72 -3.26 -13.22
C LYS A 185 21.68 -1.71 -13.27
N ARG A 186 20.60 -1.12 -13.77
CA ARG A 186 20.39 0.32 -13.83
C ARG A 186 19.06 0.70 -13.17
N PRO A 187 19.00 1.82 -12.41
CA PRO A 187 17.74 2.33 -11.92
C PRO A 187 16.93 2.89 -13.11
N VAL A 188 15.70 2.44 -13.25
CA VAL A 188 14.77 2.85 -14.30
C VAL A 188 13.43 3.18 -13.68
N GLN A 189 12.84 4.28 -14.13
CA GLN A 189 11.44 4.60 -13.79
C GLN A 189 10.52 3.83 -14.74
N MET A 190 9.56 3.09 -14.19
CA MET A 190 8.76 2.14 -14.93
C MET A 190 7.27 2.37 -14.73
N GLY A 191 6.49 2.31 -15.81
CA GLY A 191 5.05 2.13 -15.75
C GLY A 191 4.65 0.66 -15.59
N LEU A 192 3.35 0.39 -15.50
CA LEU A 192 2.80 -0.95 -15.28
C LEU A 192 3.25 -1.97 -16.35
N ALA A 193 3.13 -1.62 -17.62
CA ALA A 193 3.49 -2.50 -18.71
C ALA A 193 4.97 -2.92 -18.66
N ALA A 194 5.87 -1.96 -18.42
CA ALA A 194 7.30 -2.23 -18.32
C ALA A 194 7.64 -3.15 -17.13
N MET A 195 6.97 -2.98 -15.98
CA MET A 195 7.14 -3.86 -14.82
C MET A 195 6.68 -5.29 -15.12
N LEU A 196 5.55 -5.45 -15.83
CA LEU A 196 5.06 -6.75 -16.24
C LEU A 196 6.01 -7.40 -17.24
N ASP A 197 6.51 -6.66 -18.24
CA ASP A 197 7.44 -7.16 -19.24
C ASP A 197 8.77 -7.61 -18.59
N ALA A 198 9.33 -6.82 -17.69
CA ALA A 198 10.55 -7.19 -16.96
C ALA A 198 10.37 -8.48 -16.14
N PHE A 199 9.21 -8.66 -15.49
CA PHE A 199 8.89 -9.90 -14.78
C PHE A 199 8.73 -11.10 -15.74
N ILE A 200 7.99 -10.93 -16.84
CA ILE A 200 7.74 -11.97 -17.85
C ILE A 200 9.06 -12.43 -18.46
N ASP A 201 9.96 -11.51 -18.85
CA ASP A 201 11.28 -11.84 -19.37
C ASP A 201 12.15 -12.57 -18.35
N HIS A 202 12.16 -12.10 -17.11
CA HIS A 202 12.86 -12.81 -16.04
C HIS A 202 12.30 -14.22 -15.84
N ARG A 203 10.99 -14.38 -15.82
CA ARG A 203 10.32 -15.68 -15.66
C ARG A 203 10.66 -16.62 -16.82
N ARG A 204 10.68 -16.12 -18.04
CA ARG A 204 11.11 -16.88 -19.23
C ARG A 204 12.53 -17.43 -19.04
N ILE A 205 13.49 -16.59 -18.65
CA ILE A 205 14.87 -16.98 -18.40
C ILE A 205 14.98 -18.05 -17.29
N VAL A 206 14.22 -17.89 -16.21
CA VAL A 206 14.20 -18.86 -15.11
C VAL A 206 13.70 -20.23 -15.58
N ILE A 207 12.59 -20.28 -16.32
CA ILE A 207 12.03 -21.54 -16.85
C ILE A 207 13.00 -22.19 -17.83
N GLU A 208 13.59 -21.43 -18.76
CA GLU A 208 14.59 -21.97 -19.69
C GLU A 208 15.80 -22.59 -18.97
N ARG A 209 16.35 -21.89 -17.96
CA ARG A 209 17.49 -22.38 -17.17
C ARG A 209 17.14 -23.63 -16.39
N ARG A 210 15.98 -23.65 -15.75
CA ARG A 210 15.46 -24.82 -15.04
C ARG A 210 15.29 -26.00 -15.99
N SER A 211 14.62 -25.81 -17.12
CA SER A 211 14.38 -26.85 -18.10
C SER A 211 15.68 -27.41 -18.68
N ARG A 212 16.69 -26.59 -18.96
CA ARG A 212 18.02 -27.05 -19.39
C ARG A 212 18.73 -27.87 -18.33
N PHE A 213 18.62 -27.46 -17.08
CA PHE A 213 19.23 -28.19 -15.96
C PHE A 213 18.55 -29.57 -15.75
N ASP A 214 17.23 -29.59 -15.77
CA ASP A 214 16.44 -30.81 -15.59
C ASP A 214 16.65 -31.75 -16.79
N LEU A 215 16.68 -31.21 -18.02
CA LEU A 215 16.96 -31.96 -19.24
C LEU A 215 18.30 -32.66 -19.12
N LYS A 216 19.37 -31.94 -18.75
CA LYS A 216 20.71 -32.54 -18.62
C LYS A 216 20.72 -33.68 -17.60
N LYS A 217 20.12 -33.46 -16.42
CA LYS A 217 20.03 -34.51 -15.37
C LYS A 217 19.26 -35.75 -15.84
N LYS A 218 18.15 -35.55 -16.56
CA LYS A 218 17.32 -36.62 -17.05
C LYS A 218 18.03 -37.39 -18.20
N GLN A 219 18.72 -36.68 -19.07
CA GLN A 219 19.54 -37.29 -20.11
C GLN A 219 20.69 -38.13 -19.52
N GLU A 220 21.40 -37.62 -18.50
CA GLU A 220 22.44 -38.37 -17.79
C GLU A 220 21.88 -39.65 -17.16
N ARG A 221 20.69 -39.55 -16.51
CA ARG A 221 20.03 -40.73 -15.94
C ARG A 221 19.53 -41.72 -16.99
N CYS A 222 18.90 -41.22 -18.03
CA CYS A 222 18.42 -42.01 -19.18
C CYS A 222 19.56 -42.83 -19.82
N HIS A 223 20.73 -42.19 -20.03
CA HIS A 223 21.92 -42.82 -20.58
C HIS A 223 22.42 -43.99 -19.70
N ILE A 224 22.37 -43.81 -18.36
CA ILE A 224 22.73 -44.90 -17.42
C ILE A 224 21.71 -46.03 -17.52
N LEU A 225 20.40 -45.74 -17.56
CA LEU A 225 19.35 -46.75 -17.66
C LEU A 225 19.42 -47.52 -18.95
N GLU A 226 19.69 -46.87 -20.09
CA GLU A 226 19.91 -47.51 -21.37
C GLU A 226 21.05 -48.57 -21.30
N GLY A 227 22.17 -48.18 -20.65
CA GLY A 227 23.28 -49.10 -20.41
C GLY A 227 22.89 -50.28 -19.54
N LEU A 228 22.14 -50.03 -18.44
CA LEU A 228 21.70 -51.13 -17.55
C LEU A 228 20.70 -52.08 -18.22
N ILE A 229 19.73 -51.56 -18.99
CA ILE A 229 18.77 -52.38 -19.73
C ILE A 229 19.49 -53.24 -20.80
N ARG A 230 20.45 -52.64 -21.48
CA ARG A 230 21.27 -53.37 -22.46
C ARG A 230 22.17 -54.41 -21.76
N ALA A 231 22.71 -54.11 -20.58
CA ALA A 231 23.54 -55.05 -19.79
C ALA A 231 22.75 -56.28 -19.33
N VAL A 232 21.46 -56.12 -19.01
CA VAL A 232 20.58 -57.24 -18.64
C VAL A 232 20.43 -58.23 -19.81
N SER A 233 20.38 -57.76 -21.06
CA SER A 233 20.25 -58.63 -22.23
C SER A 233 21.51 -59.48 -22.54
N VAL A 234 22.67 -59.07 -22.04
CA VAL A 234 23.97 -59.75 -22.19
C VAL A 234 24.61 -60.15 -20.83
N LEU A 235 23.77 -60.39 -19.86
CA LEU A 235 24.16 -60.56 -18.46
C LEU A 235 25.16 -61.65 -18.20
N ASP A 236 24.97 -62.84 -18.82
CA ASP A 236 25.86 -63.99 -18.61
C ASP A 236 27.29 -63.70 -19.09
N GLU A 237 27.42 -62.96 -20.21
CA GLU A 237 28.73 -62.54 -20.69
C GLU A 237 29.37 -61.50 -19.76
N ILE A 238 28.61 -60.57 -19.26
CA ILE A 238 29.09 -59.56 -18.30
C ILE A 238 29.58 -60.22 -17.00
N ILE A 239 28.83 -61.18 -16.46
CA ILE A 239 29.23 -61.94 -15.26
C ILE A 239 30.53 -62.72 -15.53
N ALA A 240 30.67 -63.34 -16.71
CA ALA A 240 31.88 -64.05 -17.06
C ALA A 240 33.12 -63.13 -17.12
N ILE A 241 32.94 -61.91 -17.70
CA ILE A 241 34.00 -60.89 -17.76
C ILE A 241 34.37 -60.40 -16.37
N ILE A 242 33.40 -60.08 -15.50
CA ILE A 242 33.66 -59.59 -14.15
C ILE A 242 34.42 -60.64 -13.34
N ARG A 243 34.07 -61.94 -13.46
CA ARG A 243 34.75 -63.02 -12.78
C ARG A 243 36.19 -63.27 -13.26
N ALA A 244 36.45 -63.00 -14.53
CA ALA A 244 37.78 -63.14 -15.15
C ALA A 244 38.67 -61.92 -14.89
N SER A 245 38.14 -60.78 -14.44
CA SER A 245 38.86 -59.55 -14.21
C SER A 245 39.57 -59.55 -12.83
N LYS A 246 40.71 -58.85 -12.76
CA LYS A 246 41.55 -58.76 -11.55
C LYS A 246 40.96 -57.87 -10.47
N ASP A 247 40.35 -56.80 -10.86
CA ASP A 247 39.75 -55.85 -9.94
C ASP A 247 38.61 -55.08 -10.66
N LYS A 248 37.96 -54.14 -9.94
CA LYS A 248 36.86 -53.33 -10.45
C LYS A 248 37.24 -52.48 -11.68
N ALA A 249 38.47 -51.93 -11.70
CA ALA A 249 38.94 -51.10 -12.82
C ALA A 249 39.19 -51.95 -14.09
N ASP A 250 39.75 -53.10 -13.94
CA ASP A 250 39.96 -54.10 -15.01
C ASP A 250 38.61 -54.62 -15.57
N ALA A 251 37.66 -54.96 -14.69
CA ALA A 251 36.31 -55.33 -15.08
C ALA A 251 35.60 -54.26 -15.90
N LYS A 252 35.70 -53.01 -15.46
CA LYS A 252 35.14 -51.86 -16.17
C LYS A 252 35.74 -51.68 -17.55
N ALA A 253 37.08 -51.73 -17.65
CA ALA A 253 37.78 -51.59 -18.93
C ALA A 253 37.39 -52.73 -19.93
N ASN A 254 37.33 -53.97 -19.46
CA ASN A 254 36.94 -55.13 -20.27
C ASN A 254 35.48 -55.05 -20.75
N ILE A 255 34.57 -54.56 -19.93
CA ILE A 255 33.15 -54.33 -20.31
C ILE A 255 33.03 -53.22 -21.36
N ILE A 256 33.80 -52.12 -21.22
CA ILE A 256 33.84 -51.03 -22.17
C ILE A 256 34.34 -51.54 -23.53
N ASP A 257 35.45 -52.26 -23.52
CA ASP A 257 36.08 -52.77 -24.74
C ASP A 257 35.16 -53.77 -25.49
N ARG A 258 34.56 -54.68 -24.76
CA ARG A 258 33.72 -55.74 -25.34
C ARG A 258 32.39 -55.27 -25.86
N PHE A 259 31.70 -54.35 -25.14
CA PHE A 259 30.32 -53.96 -25.45
C PHE A 259 30.16 -52.49 -25.87
N SER A 260 31.22 -51.69 -25.92
CA SER A 260 31.19 -50.28 -26.27
C SER A 260 30.27 -49.47 -25.34
N PHE A 261 30.20 -49.82 -24.05
CA PHE A 261 29.54 -49.01 -23.05
C PHE A 261 30.35 -47.74 -22.72
N SER A 262 29.67 -46.66 -22.36
CA SER A 262 30.38 -45.51 -21.83
C SER A 262 30.99 -45.81 -20.43
N GLU A 263 31.95 -44.99 -20.03
CA GLU A 263 32.57 -45.13 -18.71
C GLU A 263 31.58 -45.10 -17.56
N VAL A 264 30.57 -44.18 -17.66
CA VAL A 264 29.50 -44.03 -16.69
C VAL A 264 28.55 -45.23 -16.68
N GLN A 265 28.25 -45.79 -17.85
CA GLN A 265 27.44 -47.01 -17.96
C GLN A 265 28.17 -48.19 -17.36
N ALA A 266 29.45 -48.40 -17.70
CA ALA A 266 30.26 -49.50 -17.18
C ALA A 266 30.41 -49.40 -15.66
N GLU A 267 30.61 -48.20 -15.12
CA GLU A 267 30.63 -47.97 -13.66
C GLU A 267 29.31 -48.39 -13.00
N ALA A 268 28.17 -48.02 -13.57
CA ALA A 268 26.86 -48.39 -13.06
C ALA A 268 26.61 -49.89 -13.14
N ILE A 269 27.07 -50.57 -14.21
CA ILE A 269 26.96 -52.02 -14.40
C ILE A 269 27.78 -52.77 -13.35
N VAL A 270 29.04 -52.41 -13.17
CA VAL A 270 29.95 -53.10 -12.18
C VAL A 270 29.50 -52.87 -10.75
N THR A 271 28.84 -51.77 -10.46
CA THR A 271 28.32 -51.48 -9.11
C THR A 271 26.88 -51.94 -8.89
N MET A 272 26.26 -52.55 -9.89
CA MET A 272 24.88 -53.02 -9.82
C MET A 272 24.76 -54.19 -8.86
N ARG A 273 23.78 -54.17 -7.99
CA ARG A 273 23.52 -55.25 -7.02
C ARG A 273 22.77 -56.37 -7.73
N LEU A 274 23.20 -57.62 -7.51
CA LEU A 274 22.66 -58.81 -8.18
C LEU A 274 21.15 -59.01 -8.03
N TYR A 275 20.54 -58.60 -6.92
CA TYR A 275 19.11 -58.73 -6.77
C TYR A 275 18.28 -57.85 -7.71
N ARG A 276 18.86 -56.77 -8.24
CA ARG A 276 18.22 -55.89 -9.24
C ARG A 276 18.10 -56.52 -10.64
N LEU A 277 18.50 -57.75 -10.78
CA LEU A 277 18.36 -58.53 -12.00
C LEU A 277 17.10 -59.41 -12.00
N SER A 278 16.23 -59.27 -11.00
CA SER A 278 14.92 -59.92 -11.01
C SER A 278 14.04 -59.39 -12.13
N ASN A 279 13.12 -60.22 -12.65
CA ASN A 279 12.21 -59.80 -13.72
C ASN A 279 11.37 -58.59 -13.32
N THR A 280 11.01 -58.47 -12.04
CA THR A 280 10.26 -57.31 -11.55
C THR A 280 11.10 -56.02 -11.61
N ASP A 281 12.38 -56.08 -11.22
CA ASP A 281 13.27 -54.93 -11.27
C ASP A 281 13.59 -54.50 -12.73
N VAL A 282 13.71 -55.44 -13.65
CA VAL A 282 13.89 -55.13 -15.08
C VAL A 282 12.65 -54.42 -15.65
N THR A 283 11.46 -54.82 -15.25
CA THR A 283 10.22 -54.11 -15.68
C THR A 283 10.22 -52.69 -15.15
N LEU A 284 10.58 -52.47 -13.88
CA LEU A 284 10.66 -51.11 -13.29
C LEU A 284 11.73 -50.25 -13.96
N LEU A 285 12.89 -50.83 -14.37
CA LEU A 285 13.90 -50.08 -15.13
C LEU A 285 13.38 -49.62 -16.50
N ASN A 286 12.63 -50.47 -17.18
CA ASN A 286 12.02 -50.13 -18.47
C ASN A 286 10.92 -49.07 -18.33
N GLU A 287 10.11 -49.13 -17.27
CA GLU A 287 9.10 -48.11 -16.96
C GLU A 287 9.75 -46.75 -16.65
N GLU A 288 10.80 -46.74 -15.78
CA GLU A 288 11.57 -45.53 -15.49
C GLU A 288 12.18 -44.94 -16.76
N PHE A 289 12.79 -45.77 -17.61
CA PHE A 289 13.37 -45.34 -18.86
C PHE A 289 12.33 -44.67 -19.78
N LYS A 290 11.18 -45.34 -19.98
CA LYS A 290 10.10 -44.80 -20.81
C LYS A 290 9.55 -43.46 -20.27
N GLN A 291 9.40 -43.37 -18.96
CA GLN A 291 8.95 -42.11 -18.33
C GLN A 291 9.96 -41.00 -18.57
N LEU A 292 11.27 -41.27 -18.35
CA LEU A 292 12.33 -40.29 -18.59
C LEU A 292 12.42 -39.86 -20.06
N CYS A 293 12.24 -40.76 -21.02
CA CYS A 293 12.19 -40.39 -22.43
C CYS A 293 11.06 -39.39 -22.71
N ASN A 294 9.85 -39.63 -22.18
CA ASN A 294 8.73 -38.71 -22.35
C ASN A 294 9.02 -37.34 -21.68
N GLU A 295 9.62 -37.33 -20.50
CA GLU A 295 9.97 -36.10 -19.80
C GLU A 295 11.10 -35.32 -20.53
N ILE A 296 12.06 -36.03 -21.17
CA ILE A 296 13.09 -35.42 -22.00
C ILE A 296 12.46 -34.76 -23.23
N GLU A 297 11.60 -35.48 -23.95
CA GLU A 297 10.89 -34.93 -25.13
C GLU A 297 10.09 -33.68 -24.75
N GLU A 298 9.39 -33.69 -23.61
CA GLU A 298 8.64 -32.53 -23.14
C GLU A 298 9.56 -31.32 -22.85
N LEU A 299 10.70 -31.53 -22.18
CA LEU A 299 11.66 -30.49 -21.87
C LEU A 299 12.34 -29.94 -23.14
N GLU A 300 12.66 -30.81 -24.12
CA GLU A 300 13.20 -30.40 -25.41
C GLU A 300 12.17 -29.57 -26.20
N GLU A 301 10.89 -29.95 -26.16
CA GLU A 301 9.82 -29.17 -26.78
C GLU A 301 9.64 -27.82 -26.14
N ILE A 302 9.71 -27.73 -24.78
CA ILE A 302 9.64 -26.44 -24.06
C ILE A 302 10.78 -25.52 -24.48
N LEU A 303 11.99 -26.04 -24.64
CA LEU A 303 13.17 -25.26 -25.01
C LEU A 303 13.20 -24.87 -26.49
N ALA A 304 12.65 -25.70 -27.38
CA ALA A 304 12.64 -25.45 -28.83
C ALA A 304 11.46 -24.60 -29.29
N ASN A 305 10.33 -24.63 -28.58
CA ASN A 305 9.08 -23.99 -29.00
C ASN A 305 8.64 -22.86 -28.09
N PRO A 306 8.77 -21.58 -28.51
CA PRO A 306 8.33 -20.44 -27.73
C PRO A 306 6.85 -20.46 -27.32
N LYS A 307 5.97 -21.10 -28.11
CA LYS A 307 4.56 -21.22 -27.76
C LYS A 307 4.34 -22.19 -26.60
N LYS A 308 5.11 -23.28 -26.56
CA LYS A 308 5.07 -24.24 -25.44
C LYS A 308 5.58 -23.58 -24.15
N LEU A 309 6.69 -22.86 -24.23
CA LEU A 309 7.25 -22.11 -23.10
C LEU A 309 6.24 -21.11 -22.53
N ARG A 310 5.56 -20.32 -23.39
CA ARG A 310 4.49 -19.41 -22.95
C ARG A 310 3.35 -20.16 -22.25
N LYS A 311 2.96 -21.33 -22.76
CA LYS A 311 1.91 -22.16 -22.14
C LYS A 311 2.30 -22.59 -20.73
N VAL A 312 3.56 -23.02 -20.53
CA VAL A 312 4.09 -23.38 -19.20
C VAL A 312 4.06 -22.16 -18.25
N MET A 313 4.50 -20.99 -18.73
CA MET A 313 4.44 -19.76 -17.92
C MET A 313 3.01 -19.45 -17.45
N ILE A 314 2.05 -19.47 -18.37
CA ILE A 314 0.64 -19.21 -18.08
C ILE A 314 0.08 -20.23 -17.09
N GLN A 315 0.42 -21.52 -17.30
CA GLN A 315 -0.02 -22.58 -16.40
C GLN A 315 0.47 -22.34 -14.97
N GLU A 316 1.77 -22.05 -14.78
CA GLU A 316 2.36 -21.82 -13.47
C GLU A 316 1.75 -20.58 -12.75
N LEU A 317 1.44 -19.49 -13.50
CA LEU A 317 0.75 -18.33 -12.95
C LEU A 317 -0.67 -18.67 -12.51
N ASN A 318 -1.40 -19.45 -13.32
CA ASN A 318 -2.77 -19.89 -12.99
C ASN A 318 -2.79 -20.86 -11.78
N GLU A 319 -1.79 -21.70 -11.62
CA GLU A 319 -1.64 -22.55 -10.44
C GLU A 319 -1.50 -21.72 -9.16
N VAL A 320 -0.68 -20.67 -9.19
CA VAL A 320 -0.54 -19.74 -8.06
C VAL A 320 -1.87 -19.04 -7.77
N LYS A 321 -2.53 -18.52 -8.80
CA LYS A 321 -3.84 -17.86 -8.65
C LYS A 321 -4.88 -18.78 -8.02
N LYS A 322 -4.92 -20.05 -8.43
CA LYS A 322 -5.85 -21.04 -7.87
C LYS A 322 -5.51 -21.41 -6.42
N ALA A 323 -4.21 -21.48 -6.09
CA ALA A 323 -3.76 -21.82 -4.73
C ALA A 323 -3.99 -20.68 -3.71
N PHE A 324 -3.96 -19.42 -4.18
CA PHE A 324 -4.03 -18.23 -3.33
C PHE A 324 -5.12 -17.25 -3.84
N PRO A 325 -6.41 -17.57 -3.71
CA PRO A 325 -7.47 -16.65 -4.06
C PRO A 325 -7.44 -15.44 -3.13
N THR A 326 -7.26 -14.26 -3.69
CA THR A 326 -7.10 -13.01 -2.94
C THR A 326 -8.18 -12.02 -3.37
N PRO A 327 -9.27 -11.86 -2.58
CA PRO A 327 -10.27 -10.83 -2.87
C PRO A 327 -9.67 -9.43 -2.66
N ARG A 328 -10.13 -8.45 -3.44
CA ARG A 328 -9.75 -7.06 -3.27
C ARG A 328 -10.30 -6.50 -1.96
N LEU A 329 -9.46 -5.80 -1.22
CA LEU A 329 -9.79 -5.16 0.05
C LEU A 329 -10.09 -3.66 -0.13
N SER A 330 -9.26 -2.95 -0.90
CA SER A 330 -9.43 -1.50 -1.11
C SER A 330 -10.51 -1.21 -2.14
N VAL A 331 -11.37 -0.24 -1.83
CA VAL A 331 -12.38 0.30 -2.75
C VAL A 331 -11.75 1.43 -3.57
N ILE A 332 -12.06 1.50 -4.87
CA ILE A 332 -11.57 2.57 -5.74
C ILE A 332 -12.74 3.45 -6.17
N GLU A 333 -12.60 4.75 -5.96
CA GLU A 333 -13.51 5.80 -6.40
C GLU A 333 -12.88 6.63 -7.51
N GLU A 334 -13.66 6.97 -8.52
CA GLU A 334 -13.16 7.61 -9.75
C GLU A 334 -12.57 8.99 -9.48
N ASN A 335 -13.31 9.82 -8.74
CA ASN A 335 -12.97 11.21 -8.50
C ASN A 335 -12.40 11.41 -7.09
N ILE A 336 -11.54 12.42 -6.95
CA ILE A 336 -11.15 12.94 -5.64
C ILE A 336 -12.25 13.86 -5.16
N GLU A 337 -12.89 13.53 -4.06
CA GLU A 337 -13.89 14.37 -3.43
C GLU A 337 -13.23 15.59 -2.78
N GLU A 338 -13.54 16.78 -3.25
CA GLU A 338 -13.04 18.01 -2.65
C GLU A 338 -13.76 18.30 -1.35
N ILE A 339 -13.01 18.28 -0.25
CA ILE A 339 -13.55 18.58 1.07
C ILE A 339 -13.62 20.09 1.27
N VAL A 340 -14.82 20.64 1.12
CA VAL A 340 -15.12 22.04 1.47
C VAL A 340 -15.50 22.09 2.94
N ILE A 341 -14.76 22.89 3.72
CA ILE A 341 -15.07 23.14 5.13
C ILE A 341 -15.61 24.54 5.26
N ASP A 342 -16.88 24.66 5.61
CA ASP A 342 -17.41 25.93 6.07
C ASP A 342 -16.93 26.18 7.50
N LYS A 343 -15.97 27.11 7.63
CA LYS A 343 -15.40 27.45 8.92
C LYS A 343 -16.43 28.06 9.89
N THR A 344 -17.45 28.70 9.35
CA THR A 344 -18.49 29.36 10.17
C THR A 344 -19.42 28.33 10.81
N ALA A 345 -19.71 27.23 10.09
CA ALA A 345 -20.53 26.12 10.61
C ALA A 345 -19.84 25.32 11.74
N MET A 346 -18.52 25.50 11.93
CA MET A 346 -17.73 24.81 12.96
C MET A 346 -17.62 25.62 14.27
N ILE A 347 -18.12 26.84 14.29
CA ILE A 347 -18.02 27.73 15.45
C ILE A 347 -19.21 27.48 16.36
N SER A 348 -18.92 27.25 17.65
CA SER A 348 -19.95 27.15 18.67
C SER A 348 -20.77 28.45 18.69
N HIS A 349 -22.09 28.34 18.52
CA HIS A 349 -23.02 29.47 18.61
C HIS A 349 -23.25 29.80 20.09
N GLU A 350 -22.44 30.72 20.62
CA GLU A 350 -22.53 31.15 22.01
C GLU A 350 -22.85 32.64 22.09
N ASP A 351 -23.77 32.98 22.98
CA ASP A 351 -23.98 34.37 23.30
C ASP A 351 -22.90 34.87 24.27
N VAL A 352 -22.26 35.95 23.88
CA VAL A 352 -21.12 36.53 24.58
C VAL A 352 -21.27 38.04 24.73
N MET A 353 -20.60 38.61 25.71
CA MET A 353 -20.39 40.06 25.81
C MET A 353 -19.12 40.41 25.06
N VAL A 354 -19.19 41.32 24.11
CA VAL A 354 -18.04 41.87 23.39
C VAL A 354 -17.72 43.24 23.96
N THR A 355 -16.46 43.51 24.25
CA THR A 355 -15.98 44.81 24.68
C THR A 355 -14.92 45.31 23.74
N ILE A 356 -14.90 46.62 23.51
CA ILE A 356 -13.89 47.29 22.68
C ILE A 356 -13.55 48.66 23.29
N SER A 357 -12.25 48.98 23.28
CA SER A 357 -11.72 50.26 23.76
C SER A 357 -11.20 51.15 22.62
N ARG A 358 -10.98 52.43 22.96
CA ARG A 358 -10.49 53.43 22.00
C ARG A 358 -9.10 53.14 21.46
N ASP A 359 -8.23 52.57 22.29
CA ASP A 359 -6.88 52.19 21.90
C ASP A 359 -6.86 50.84 21.09
N GLY A 360 -8.02 50.19 20.93
CA GLY A 360 -8.15 48.99 20.08
C GLY A 360 -8.00 47.66 20.85
N TYR A 361 -8.20 47.64 22.17
CA TYR A 361 -8.30 46.41 22.91
C TYR A 361 -9.72 45.87 22.87
N ALA A 362 -9.85 44.63 22.41
CA ALA A 362 -11.14 43.94 22.35
C ALA A 362 -11.06 42.53 22.91
N LYS A 363 -12.18 42.05 23.42
CA LYS A 363 -12.36 40.68 23.92
C LYS A 363 -13.80 40.24 23.80
N ARG A 364 -14.02 38.95 23.83
CA ARG A 364 -15.33 38.33 24.09
C ARG A 364 -15.33 37.68 25.45
N VAL A 365 -16.43 37.76 26.15
CA VAL A 365 -16.58 37.24 27.51
C VAL A 365 -17.85 36.42 27.59
N SER A 366 -17.81 35.22 28.18
CA SER A 366 -19.01 34.42 28.37
C SER A 366 -20.03 35.14 29.24
N LEU A 367 -21.33 35.00 28.95
CA LEU A 367 -22.39 35.60 29.74
C LEU A 367 -22.33 35.18 31.20
N ARG A 368 -21.81 33.97 31.48
CA ARG A 368 -21.58 33.50 32.85
C ARG A 368 -20.50 34.32 33.56
N SER A 369 -19.39 34.64 32.92
CA SER A 369 -18.31 35.48 33.47
C SER A 369 -18.75 36.90 33.65
N TYR A 370 -19.56 37.42 32.71
CA TYR A 370 -20.18 38.74 32.83
C TYR A 370 -21.15 38.81 34.02
N GLY A 371 -22.08 37.86 34.16
CA GLY A 371 -23.05 37.80 35.25
C GLY A 371 -22.38 37.64 36.62
N ALA A 372 -21.29 36.89 36.71
CA ALA A 372 -20.53 36.72 37.96
C ALA A 372 -19.75 38.00 38.38
N ALA A 373 -19.53 38.95 37.48
CA ALA A 373 -18.82 40.19 37.75
C ALA A 373 -19.71 41.26 38.42
N GLY A 374 -21.03 41.14 38.36
CA GLY A 374 -22.00 42.08 38.92
C GLY A 374 -21.85 43.47 38.31
N GLU A 375 -21.83 44.50 39.16
CA GLU A 375 -21.66 45.91 38.76
C GLU A 375 -20.19 46.32 38.48
N ALA A 376 -19.26 45.38 38.51
CA ALA A 376 -17.84 45.69 38.30
C ALA A 376 -17.59 46.15 36.87
N MET A 377 -16.80 47.20 36.72
CA MET A 377 -16.36 47.66 35.40
C MET A 377 -15.47 46.61 34.72
N THR A 378 -15.51 46.56 33.38
CA THR A 378 -14.60 45.71 32.60
C THR A 378 -13.16 46.20 32.73
N GLY A 379 -12.18 45.28 32.61
CA GLY A 379 -10.76 45.66 32.58
C GLY A 379 -10.46 46.48 31.33
N ILE A 380 -9.83 47.64 31.53
CA ILE A 380 -9.32 48.53 30.45
C ILE A 380 -7.87 48.87 30.77
N LYS A 381 -7.09 49.16 29.72
CA LYS A 381 -5.71 49.64 29.89
C LYS A 381 -5.69 51.01 30.54
N GLU A 382 -4.69 51.29 31.37
CA GLU A 382 -4.53 52.60 32.03
C GLU A 382 -4.40 53.71 30.96
N GLY A 383 -5.27 54.73 31.06
CA GLY A 383 -5.35 55.85 30.13
C GLY A 383 -6.16 55.61 28.87
N ASP A 384 -6.76 54.43 28.72
CA ASP A 384 -7.66 54.09 27.61
C ASP A 384 -9.13 54.35 27.99
N GLU A 385 -10.01 54.40 26.99
CA GLU A 385 -11.44 54.64 27.17
C GLU A 385 -12.27 53.51 26.59
N LEU A 386 -13.21 52.96 27.36
CA LEU A 386 -14.17 51.96 26.85
C LEU A 386 -15.15 52.63 25.90
N LEU A 387 -15.15 52.23 24.63
CA LEU A 387 -16.12 52.68 23.66
C LEU A 387 -17.51 52.08 23.87
N GLY A 388 -17.52 50.79 24.29
CA GLY A 388 -18.76 50.11 24.58
C GLY A 388 -18.60 48.65 24.86
N TYR A 389 -19.71 48.06 25.29
CA TYR A 389 -19.88 46.63 25.36
C TYR A 389 -21.28 46.25 24.90
N VAL A 390 -21.43 45.13 24.22
CA VAL A 390 -22.71 44.69 23.69
C VAL A 390 -22.79 43.14 23.76
N GLN A 391 -23.98 42.65 24.06
CA GLN A 391 -24.27 41.24 23.98
C GLN A 391 -24.44 40.87 22.48
N SER A 392 -23.72 39.85 22.04
CA SER A 392 -23.73 39.38 20.66
C SER A 392 -23.53 37.88 20.61
N ASN A 393 -23.55 37.30 19.44
CA ASN A 393 -23.26 35.90 19.24
C ASN A 393 -21.88 35.72 18.58
N THR A 394 -21.20 34.63 18.88
CA THR A 394 -19.87 34.30 18.32
C THR A 394 -19.80 34.35 16.80
N ILE A 395 -20.88 34.07 16.08
CA ILE A 395 -20.97 34.09 14.62
C ILE A 395 -21.10 35.51 14.02
N ASN A 396 -21.44 36.50 14.85
CA ASN A 396 -21.56 37.89 14.42
C ASN A 396 -20.19 38.53 14.16
N HIS A 397 -20.18 39.73 13.64
CA HIS A 397 -18.97 40.46 13.32
C HIS A 397 -18.91 41.81 14.03
N LEU A 398 -17.76 42.15 14.54
CA LEU A 398 -17.42 43.44 15.08
C LEU A 398 -16.93 44.35 13.93
N LEU A 399 -17.67 45.39 13.61
CA LEU A 399 -17.27 46.45 12.70
C LEU A 399 -16.83 47.67 13.52
N PHE A 400 -15.66 48.21 13.26
CA PHE A 400 -15.19 49.42 13.88
C PHE A 400 -14.52 50.38 12.89
N PHE A 401 -14.59 51.66 13.19
CA PHE A 401 -13.98 52.73 12.39
C PHE A 401 -12.82 53.36 13.17
N THR A 402 -11.85 53.90 12.43
CA THR A 402 -10.61 54.43 13.01
C THR A 402 -10.40 55.90 12.69
N THR A 403 -9.54 56.53 13.48
CA THR A 403 -9.15 57.95 13.25
C THR A 403 -8.42 58.18 11.93
N ALA A 404 -7.91 57.14 11.28
CA ALA A 404 -7.27 57.22 9.96
C ALA A 404 -8.30 57.11 8.80
N GLY A 405 -9.59 56.98 9.10
CA GLY A 405 -10.65 56.82 8.09
C GLY A 405 -10.68 55.39 7.53
N THR A 406 -10.05 54.46 8.17
CA THR A 406 -10.12 53.03 7.85
C THR A 406 -11.19 52.35 8.71
N TYR A 407 -11.54 51.10 8.35
CA TYR A 407 -12.44 50.29 9.15
C TYR A 407 -11.87 48.90 9.35
N GLY A 408 -12.26 48.25 10.45
CA GLY A 408 -11.98 46.87 10.72
C GLY A 408 -13.26 46.05 10.77
N TYR A 409 -13.23 44.87 10.19
CA TYR A 409 -14.33 43.91 10.19
C TYR A 409 -13.82 42.56 10.66
N VAL A 410 -14.14 42.22 11.91
CA VAL A 410 -13.59 41.06 12.62
C VAL A 410 -14.72 40.17 13.13
N PRO A 411 -14.71 38.86 12.83
CA PRO A 411 -15.69 37.96 13.42
C PRO A 411 -15.50 37.87 14.95
N VAL A 412 -16.59 37.87 15.70
CA VAL A 412 -16.58 37.83 17.16
C VAL A 412 -15.85 36.62 17.71
N TYR A 413 -15.95 35.45 17.02
CA TYR A 413 -15.22 34.25 17.42
C TYR A 413 -13.69 34.38 17.36
N ALA A 414 -13.17 35.30 16.54
CA ALA A 414 -11.74 35.55 16.41
C ALA A 414 -11.17 36.43 17.56
N LEU A 415 -12.04 37.11 18.29
CA LEU A 415 -11.66 37.88 19.48
C LEU A 415 -11.22 36.92 20.57
N GLU A 416 -10.19 37.32 21.35
CA GLU A 416 -9.72 36.55 22.49
C GLU A 416 -10.83 36.37 23.52
N GLU A 417 -10.97 35.14 24.05
CA GLU A 417 -11.87 34.89 25.17
C GLU A 417 -11.17 35.23 26.47
N GLY A 418 -11.74 36.18 27.22
CA GLY A 418 -11.18 36.62 28.47
C GLY A 418 -12.22 36.70 29.59
N LYS A 419 -11.76 36.95 30.82
CA LYS A 419 -12.64 37.25 31.94
C LYS A 419 -13.05 38.73 31.89
N TRP A 420 -14.18 39.06 32.52
CA TRP A 420 -14.70 40.43 32.51
C TRP A 420 -13.68 41.49 32.96
N LYS A 421 -12.85 41.20 33.96
CA LYS A 421 -11.84 42.12 34.54
C LYS A 421 -10.49 42.14 33.78
N GLU A 422 -10.30 41.31 32.77
CA GLU A 422 -9.10 41.34 31.93
C GLU A 422 -9.19 42.40 30.84
N ILE A 423 -8.06 42.88 30.33
CA ILE A 423 -8.02 43.95 29.31
C ILE A 423 -8.42 43.43 27.93
N GLY A 424 -8.10 42.19 27.58
CA GLY A 424 -8.25 41.63 26.25
C GLY A 424 -7.02 41.87 25.38
N SER A 425 -7.12 41.50 24.08
CA SER A 425 -6.04 41.65 23.13
C SER A 425 -6.29 42.81 22.16
N HIS A 426 -5.21 43.42 21.72
CA HIS A 426 -5.29 44.50 20.72
C HIS A 426 -5.68 43.93 19.35
N VAL A 427 -6.67 44.55 18.66
CA VAL A 427 -7.21 44.12 17.37
C VAL A 427 -6.17 44.10 16.27
N ASN A 428 -4.99 44.71 16.45
CA ASN A 428 -3.87 44.68 15.53
C ASN A 428 -3.33 43.23 15.26
N SER A 429 -3.59 42.31 16.19
CA SER A 429 -3.32 40.88 15.98
C SER A 429 -4.18 40.24 14.87
N LEU A 430 -5.33 40.83 14.56
CA LEU A 430 -6.33 40.36 13.61
C LEU A 430 -6.38 41.21 12.35
N ILE A 431 -6.22 42.54 12.50
CA ILE A 431 -6.24 43.53 11.40
C ILE A 431 -5.07 44.50 11.58
N ARG A 432 -4.38 44.81 10.51
CA ARG A 432 -3.28 45.80 10.58
C ARG A 432 -3.82 47.21 10.82
N MET A 433 -3.43 47.80 11.95
CA MET A 433 -3.61 49.20 12.30
C MET A 433 -2.26 49.89 12.42
N THR A 434 -2.18 51.17 12.18
CA THR A 434 -0.98 51.99 12.38
C THR A 434 -0.80 52.31 13.88
N SER A 435 0.44 52.54 14.32
CA SER A 435 0.77 52.72 15.76
C SER A 435 0.09 53.87 16.48
N ASN A 436 -0.48 54.87 15.74
CA ASN A 436 -1.18 56.01 16.31
C ASN A 436 -2.69 56.04 15.99
N GLU A 437 -3.19 54.99 15.40
CA GLU A 437 -4.58 54.85 14.97
C GLU A 437 -5.45 54.44 16.17
N LYS A 438 -6.52 55.16 16.40
CA LYS A 438 -7.48 54.89 17.45
C LYS A 438 -8.85 54.55 16.90
N ILE A 439 -9.64 53.82 17.64
CA ILE A 439 -11.02 53.49 17.26
C ILE A 439 -11.92 54.66 17.60
N THR A 440 -12.72 55.09 16.67
CA THR A 440 -13.69 56.20 16.83
C THR A 440 -15.08 55.69 17.21
N ASP A 441 -15.49 54.59 16.61
CA ASP A 441 -16.80 53.99 16.83
C ASP A 441 -16.78 52.48 16.49
N ALA A 442 -17.70 51.68 17.07
CA ALA A 442 -17.79 50.26 16.85
C ALA A 442 -19.24 49.74 16.91
N PHE A 443 -19.54 48.75 16.06
CA PHE A 443 -20.88 48.14 15.89
C PHE A 443 -20.73 46.62 15.78
N ILE A 444 -21.77 45.87 16.22
CA ILE A 444 -21.87 44.44 16.05
C ILE A 444 -23.18 44.07 15.39
#